data_b58986256bce738a8eefdf63ee87d650
#
_entry.id   b58986256bce738a8eefdf63ee87d650
#
_cell.length_a   1.000
_cell.length_b   1.000
_cell.length_c   1.000
_cell.angle_alpha   90.00
_cell.angle_beta   90.00
_cell.angle_gamma   90.00
#
_symmetry.space_group_name_H-M   'P 1'
#
loop_
_entity.id
_entity.type
_entity.pdbx_description
1 polymer ?
#
loop_
_entity_poly.entity_id
_entity_poly.type
_entity_poly.pdbx_seq_one_letter_code
_entity_poly.pdbx_strand_id
1 'polypeptide(L)'
;DEVYEYFIYDGKHHISPLQFDSSLSHTISLFSLSKSFSLSGYRIGYMIFPEDLLSDVLKVQDTNGIAAPGPSQAAAMSVIPLGDSYCKNFFPILKHNRDYVQNTFSSLSMIHSTWTKGAYYFFVNIDSSQSSWNLTKRLIEEYRVIVLPGEMFDVGHPSFRLSYGNLSENILQKGLNRLVEGLKEIC
;
A
#
# COMPACT_ATOMS: atom_id res chain seq x y z
N ASP A 1 -3.95 2.48 11.35
CA ASP A 1 -2.71 2.00 10.70
C ASP A 1 -2.14 3.12 9.83
N GLU A 2 -0.89 3.49 10.11
CA GLU A 2 -0.23 4.66 9.53
C GLU A 2 0.94 4.26 8.61
N VAL A 3 0.92 3.03 8.11
CA VAL A 3 2.00 2.44 7.29
C VAL A 3 2.39 3.26 6.05
N TYR A 4 1.48 4.11 5.54
CA TYR A 4 1.70 4.98 4.39
C TYR A 4 1.76 6.48 4.75
N GLU A 5 2.04 6.84 5.98
CA GLU A 5 2.05 8.24 6.47
C GLU A 5 2.89 9.20 5.63
N TYR A 6 4.01 8.73 5.06
CA TYR A 6 4.89 9.53 4.22
C TYR A 6 4.54 9.48 2.72
N PHE A 7 3.59 8.63 2.30
CA PHE A 7 3.22 8.48 0.89
C PHE A 7 1.94 9.24 0.58
N ILE A 8 1.99 10.55 0.67
CA ILE A 8 0.86 11.46 0.43
C ILE A 8 1.21 12.40 -0.73
N TYR A 9 0.29 12.56 -1.67
CA TYR A 9 0.49 13.29 -2.91
C TYR A 9 -0.19 14.66 -2.91
N ASP A 10 0.19 15.49 -3.89
CA ASP A 10 -0.49 16.73 -4.28
C ASP A 10 -0.54 17.78 -3.17
N GLY A 11 0.57 17.90 -2.41
CA GLY A 11 0.70 18.91 -1.35
C GLY A 11 -0.18 18.64 -0.13
N LYS A 12 -0.80 17.47 -0.03
CA LYS A 12 -1.56 17.07 1.15
C LYS A 12 -0.61 16.53 2.23
N HIS A 13 -1.11 16.48 3.46
CA HIS A 13 -0.39 15.96 4.60
C HIS A 13 -1.16 14.81 5.23
N HIS A 14 -0.43 13.88 5.80
CA HIS A 14 -1.02 12.85 6.66
C HIS A 14 -1.56 13.49 7.94
N ILE A 15 -2.72 13.06 8.36
CA ILE A 15 -3.35 13.47 9.61
C ILE A 15 -3.52 12.22 10.47
N SER A 16 -2.65 12.09 11.47
CA SER A 16 -2.75 10.98 12.42
C SER A 16 -3.89 11.23 13.41
N PRO A 17 -4.70 10.21 13.76
CA PRO A 17 -5.65 10.28 14.86
C PRO A 17 -5.03 10.70 16.19
N LEU A 18 -3.75 10.41 16.43
CA LEU A 18 -3.02 10.83 17.64
C LEU A 18 -3.00 12.34 17.85
N GLN A 19 -3.13 13.12 16.77
CA GLN A 19 -3.16 14.60 16.88
C GLN A 19 -4.41 15.11 17.61
N PHE A 20 -5.46 14.29 17.68
CA PHE A 20 -6.75 14.62 18.30
C PHE A 20 -6.97 13.93 19.64
N ASP A 21 -6.04 13.08 20.06
CA ASP A 21 -6.08 12.35 21.34
C ASP A 21 -4.84 12.66 22.18
N SER A 22 -4.79 13.87 22.72
CA SER A 22 -3.65 14.34 23.53
C SER A 22 -3.42 13.54 24.81
N SER A 23 -4.46 12.86 25.29
CA SER A 23 -4.40 11.98 26.48
C SER A 23 -3.97 10.56 26.16
N LEU A 24 -3.88 10.20 24.87
CA LEU A 24 -3.64 8.83 24.40
C LEU A 24 -4.59 7.80 25.03
N SER A 25 -5.88 8.17 25.20
CA SER A 25 -6.85 7.34 25.90
C SER A 25 -7.79 6.56 24.99
N HIS A 26 -7.85 6.92 23.70
CA HIS A 26 -8.82 6.37 22.75
C HIS A 26 -8.20 5.86 21.44
N THR A 27 -6.90 6.07 21.25
CA THR A 27 -6.24 5.81 19.98
C THR A 27 -5.13 4.79 20.14
N ILE A 28 -5.13 3.80 19.23
CA ILE A 28 -3.98 2.91 19.01
C ILE A 28 -3.50 3.17 17.59
N SER A 29 -2.29 3.71 17.45
CA SER A 29 -1.68 3.94 16.13
C SER A 29 -0.58 2.94 15.84
N LEU A 30 -0.65 2.34 14.65
CA LEU A 30 0.27 1.31 14.19
C LEU A 30 1.18 1.89 13.11
N PHE A 31 2.48 1.82 13.31
CA PHE A 31 3.51 2.33 12.40
C PHE A 31 4.36 1.17 11.89
N SER A 32 4.69 1.21 10.60
CA SER A 32 5.53 0.19 9.98
C SER A 32 6.72 0.84 9.27
N LEU A 33 7.91 0.32 9.52
CA LEU A 33 9.12 0.74 8.80
C LEU A 33 9.30 0.01 7.46
N SER A 34 8.41 -0.95 7.18
CA SER A 34 8.47 -1.77 5.96
C SER A 34 8.38 -0.97 4.67
N LYS A 35 7.52 0.06 4.65
CA LYS A 35 7.24 0.86 3.45
C LYS A 35 8.05 2.15 3.46
N SER A 36 7.95 2.89 4.55
CA SER A 36 8.58 4.21 4.71
C SER A 36 10.11 4.17 4.61
N PHE A 37 10.73 3.07 5.08
CA PHE A 37 12.19 2.94 5.14
C PHE A 37 12.72 1.70 4.42
N SER A 38 11.91 1.06 3.58
CA SER A 38 12.31 -0.13 2.80
C SER A 38 12.76 -1.33 3.67
N LEU A 39 12.31 -1.39 4.92
CA LEU A 39 12.69 -2.42 5.89
C LEU A 39 11.71 -3.60 5.93
N SER A 40 11.04 -3.93 4.83
CA SER A 40 10.03 -4.99 4.80
C SER A 40 10.58 -6.37 5.23
N GLY A 41 11.82 -6.68 4.87
CA GLY A 41 12.51 -7.92 5.26
C GLY A 41 12.89 -7.99 6.75
N TYR A 42 12.99 -6.85 7.42
CA TYR A 42 13.35 -6.77 8.83
C TYR A 42 12.19 -7.05 9.79
N ARG A 43 10.95 -7.06 9.29
CA ARG A 43 9.75 -7.36 10.07
C ARG A 43 9.62 -6.52 11.34
N ILE A 44 9.77 -5.20 11.22
CA ILE A 44 9.74 -4.25 12.35
C ILE A 44 8.76 -3.10 12.11
N GLY A 45 8.07 -2.76 13.16
CA GLY A 45 7.18 -1.61 13.30
C GLY A 45 7.08 -1.26 14.78
N TYR A 46 6.27 -0.27 15.09
CA TYR A 46 5.96 0.11 16.46
C TYR A 46 4.50 0.56 16.55
N MET A 47 3.98 0.60 17.78
CA MET A 47 2.67 1.15 18.04
C MET A 47 2.72 2.14 19.20
N ILE A 48 1.80 3.09 19.16
CA ILE A 48 1.52 4.03 20.24
C ILE A 48 0.10 3.74 20.72
N PHE A 49 -0.06 3.53 22.01
CA PHE A 49 -1.32 3.10 22.61
C PHE A 49 -1.46 3.58 24.07
N PRO A 50 -2.67 3.57 24.65
CA PRO A 50 -2.91 3.91 26.06
C PRO A 50 -2.08 3.06 27.03
N GLU A 51 -1.53 3.68 28.07
CA GLU A 51 -0.64 3.01 29.04
C GLU A 51 -1.33 1.88 29.81
N ASP A 52 -2.62 1.98 30.06
CA ASP A 52 -3.42 0.96 30.74
C ASP A 52 -3.51 -0.37 29.95
N LEU A 53 -3.27 -0.35 28.65
CA LEU A 53 -3.20 -1.54 27.81
C LEU A 53 -1.83 -2.25 27.83
N LEU A 54 -0.81 -1.66 28.48
CA LEU A 54 0.57 -2.15 28.39
C LEU A 54 0.69 -3.62 28.84
N SER A 55 0.05 -3.98 29.95
CA SER A 55 0.16 -5.36 30.45
C SER A 55 -0.44 -6.39 29.48
N ASP A 56 -1.52 -6.05 28.80
CA ASP A 56 -2.19 -6.96 27.87
C ASP A 56 -1.45 -7.04 26.54
N VAL A 57 -0.95 -5.92 26.06
CA VAL A 57 -0.08 -5.88 24.87
C VAL A 57 1.18 -6.72 25.08
N LEU A 58 1.83 -6.62 26.25
CA LEU A 58 3.01 -7.42 26.56
C LEU A 58 2.72 -8.92 26.62
N LYS A 59 1.58 -9.36 27.16
CA LYS A 59 1.17 -10.77 27.13
C LYS A 59 1.07 -11.31 25.71
N VAL A 60 0.45 -10.53 24.82
CA VAL A 60 0.31 -10.92 23.40
C VAL A 60 1.68 -10.93 22.71
N GLN A 61 2.49 -9.91 22.95
CA GLN A 61 3.83 -9.78 22.36
C GLN A 61 4.73 -10.95 22.79
N ASP A 62 4.76 -11.28 24.07
CA ASP A 62 5.54 -12.38 24.62
C ASP A 62 5.15 -13.74 24.02
N THR A 63 3.84 -13.95 23.83
CA THR A 63 3.31 -15.19 23.25
C THR A 63 3.65 -15.32 21.75
N ASN A 64 3.60 -14.23 21.00
CA ASN A 64 3.77 -14.25 19.54
C ASN A 64 5.23 -14.21 19.08
N GLY A 65 6.10 -13.55 19.82
CA GLY A 65 7.47 -13.35 19.32
C GLY A 65 8.43 -12.68 20.31
N ILE A 66 8.06 -12.60 21.58
CA ILE A 66 8.86 -12.00 22.67
C ILE A 66 9.22 -10.55 22.37
N ALA A 67 10.09 -10.30 21.38
CA ALA A 67 10.51 -8.98 20.92
C ALA A 67 10.92 -9.00 19.46
N ALA A 68 10.97 -7.83 18.83
CA ALA A 68 11.56 -7.71 17.50
C ALA A 68 13.05 -8.08 17.55
N PRO A 69 13.60 -8.78 16.52
CA PRO A 69 15.02 -9.16 16.51
C PRO A 69 15.97 -7.98 16.70
N GLY A 70 17.05 -8.16 17.45
CA GLY A 70 18.05 -7.12 17.72
C GLY A 70 18.58 -6.41 16.47
N PRO A 71 18.95 -7.13 15.38
CA PRO A 71 19.35 -6.49 14.11
C PRO A 71 18.26 -5.59 13.50
N SER A 72 16.98 -5.98 13.65
CA SER A 72 15.86 -5.19 13.16
C SER A 72 15.69 -3.90 13.98
N GLN A 73 15.84 -3.99 15.30
CA GLN A 73 15.81 -2.82 16.18
C GLN A 73 16.95 -1.85 15.86
N ALA A 74 18.17 -2.35 15.65
CA ALA A 74 19.31 -1.52 15.27
C ALA A 74 19.10 -0.82 13.92
N ALA A 75 18.53 -1.53 12.94
CA ALA A 75 18.15 -0.94 11.66
C ALA A 75 17.08 0.16 11.83
N ALA A 76 16.06 -0.08 12.65
CA ALA A 76 15.02 0.91 12.96
C ALA A 76 15.60 2.18 13.59
N MET A 77 16.46 2.03 14.58
CA MET A 77 17.15 3.17 15.24
C MET A 77 17.98 4.02 14.26
N SER A 78 18.52 3.40 13.20
CA SER A 78 19.32 4.09 12.21
C SER A 78 18.46 4.91 11.22
N VAL A 79 17.23 4.49 10.94
CA VAL A 79 16.40 5.12 9.90
C VAL A 79 15.34 6.07 10.45
N ILE A 80 14.82 5.84 11.66
CA ILE A 80 13.80 6.71 12.27
C ILE A 80 14.23 8.19 12.29
N PRO A 81 15.49 8.55 12.63
CA PRO A 81 15.92 9.94 12.63
C PRO A 81 15.91 10.61 11.25
N LEU A 82 15.87 9.84 10.15
CA LEU A 82 15.79 10.38 8.79
C LEU A 82 14.40 10.99 8.50
N GLY A 83 13.37 10.54 9.23
CA GLY A 83 12.01 11.02 9.04
C GLY A 83 11.54 10.86 7.59
N ASP A 84 10.79 11.81 7.11
CA ASP A 84 10.25 11.81 5.74
C ASP A 84 11.32 12.02 4.65
N SER A 85 12.51 12.49 5.01
CA SER A 85 13.58 12.80 4.06
C SER A 85 14.01 11.58 3.23
N TYR A 86 13.96 10.39 3.82
CA TYR A 86 14.24 9.15 3.10
C TYR A 86 13.20 8.89 2.00
N CYS A 87 11.92 9.03 2.32
CA CYS A 87 10.81 8.82 1.38
C CYS A 87 10.79 9.85 0.25
N LYS A 88 11.16 11.11 0.53
CA LYS A 88 11.18 12.19 -0.46
C LYS A 88 12.00 11.86 -1.70
N ASN A 89 13.03 11.05 -1.58
CA ASN A 89 13.86 10.61 -2.71
C ASN A 89 13.08 9.77 -3.74
N PHE A 90 12.03 9.09 -3.30
CA PHE A 90 11.22 8.21 -4.17
C PHE A 90 9.96 8.89 -4.71
N PHE A 91 9.58 10.04 -4.15
CA PHE A 91 8.35 10.74 -4.51
C PHE A 91 8.24 11.09 -5.99
N PRO A 92 9.27 11.62 -6.68
CA PRO A 92 9.15 11.98 -8.09
C PRO A 92 8.76 10.80 -8.96
N ILE A 93 9.38 9.63 -8.78
CA ILE A 93 9.06 8.44 -9.56
C ILE A 93 7.69 7.86 -9.18
N LEU A 94 7.34 7.86 -7.89
CA LEU A 94 6.04 7.38 -7.43
C LEU A 94 4.90 8.24 -7.98
N LYS A 95 5.07 9.56 -7.95
CA LYS A 95 4.10 10.50 -8.53
C LYS A 95 3.95 10.30 -10.03
N HIS A 96 5.06 10.20 -10.75
CA HIS A 96 5.07 9.92 -12.18
C HIS A 96 4.31 8.62 -12.51
N ASN A 97 4.65 7.54 -11.81
CA ASN A 97 4.00 6.25 -12.00
C ASN A 97 2.50 6.30 -11.70
N ARG A 98 2.12 6.96 -10.59
CA ARG A 98 0.70 7.18 -10.25
C ARG A 98 -0.04 7.90 -11.38
N ASP A 99 0.50 9.02 -11.81
CA ASP A 99 -0.14 9.87 -12.82
C ASP A 99 -0.26 9.13 -14.15
N TYR A 100 0.75 8.36 -14.51
CA TYR A 100 0.73 7.52 -15.73
C TYR A 100 -0.36 6.43 -15.65
N VAL A 101 -0.47 5.70 -14.53
CA VAL A 101 -1.53 4.71 -14.31
C VAL A 101 -2.90 5.36 -14.38
N GLN A 102 -3.10 6.47 -13.67
CA GLN A 102 -4.37 7.18 -13.62
C GLN A 102 -4.81 7.66 -15.02
N ASN A 103 -3.91 8.27 -15.77
CA ASN A 103 -4.20 8.73 -17.12
C ASN A 103 -4.56 7.56 -18.04
N THR A 104 -3.87 6.43 -17.92
CA THR A 104 -4.19 5.21 -18.65
C THR A 104 -5.61 4.71 -18.30
N PHE A 105 -5.94 4.63 -17.03
CA PHE A 105 -7.25 4.16 -16.58
C PHE A 105 -8.39 5.11 -16.96
N SER A 106 -8.15 6.42 -16.92
CA SER A 106 -9.16 7.42 -17.32
C SER A 106 -9.59 7.31 -18.80
N SER A 107 -8.82 6.62 -19.63
CA SER A 107 -9.16 6.37 -21.03
C SER A 107 -10.01 5.11 -21.25
N LEU A 108 -10.28 4.33 -20.21
CA LEU A 108 -11.00 3.06 -20.28
C LEU A 108 -12.36 3.17 -19.61
N SER A 109 -13.44 3.13 -20.40
CA SER A 109 -14.80 3.31 -19.88
C SER A 109 -15.24 2.24 -18.89
N MET A 110 -14.67 1.04 -18.98
CA MET A 110 -14.95 -0.08 -18.08
C MET A 110 -14.28 0.03 -16.71
N ILE A 111 -13.38 1.00 -16.52
CA ILE A 111 -12.63 1.17 -15.28
C ILE A 111 -13.21 2.30 -14.44
N HIS A 112 -13.52 2.01 -13.19
CA HIS A 112 -13.96 2.97 -12.20
C HIS A 112 -12.91 3.05 -11.08
N SER A 113 -12.03 4.04 -11.17
CA SER A 113 -11.02 4.32 -10.15
C SER A 113 -11.03 5.79 -9.76
N THR A 114 -10.74 6.05 -8.50
CA THR A 114 -10.51 7.42 -8.02
C THR A 114 -9.02 7.73 -7.99
N TRP A 115 -8.68 9.01 -8.15
CA TRP A 115 -7.29 9.44 -7.96
C TRP A 115 -6.78 9.06 -6.58
N THR A 116 -5.73 8.26 -6.55
CA THR A 116 -5.04 7.89 -5.31
C THR A 116 -4.33 9.12 -4.73
N LYS A 117 -4.68 9.47 -3.49
CA LYS A 117 -4.11 10.59 -2.76
C LYS A 117 -3.00 10.18 -1.80
N GLY A 118 -2.80 8.90 -1.61
CA GLY A 118 -1.78 8.30 -0.77
C GLY A 118 -1.44 6.88 -1.18
N ALA A 119 -0.45 6.26 -0.52
CA ALA A 119 0.11 4.96 -0.83
C ALA A 119 0.70 4.88 -2.26
N TYR A 120 0.89 3.67 -2.79
CA TYR A 120 1.42 3.45 -4.15
C TYR A 120 0.71 2.30 -4.86
N TYR A 121 -0.62 2.28 -4.72
CA TYR A 121 -1.51 1.35 -5.43
C TYR A 121 -2.85 2.00 -5.73
N PHE A 122 -3.53 1.47 -6.72
CA PHE A 122 -4.94 1.74 -7.00
C PHE A 122 -5.78 0.54 -6.58
N PHE A 123 -6.96 0.80 -6.06
CA PHE A 123 -8.04 -0.17 -6.02
C PHE A 123 -9.03 0.20 -7.11
N VAL A 124 -9.28 -0.73 -8.01
CA VAL A 124 -9.98 -0.47 -9.28
C VAL A 124 -11.20 -1.35 -9.37
N ASN A 125 -12.36 -0.74 -9.54
CA ASN A 125 -13.59 -1.44 -9.88
C ASN A 125 -13.69 -1.53 -11.40
N ILE A 126 -14.26 -2.63 -11.90
CA ILE A 126 -14.34 -2.88 -13.34
C ILE A 126 -15.71 -3.40 -13.74
N ASP A 127 -16.23 -2.92 -14.85
CA ASP A 127 -17.44 -3.46 -15.47
C ASP A 127 -17.07 -4.77 -16.18
N SER A 128 -17.37 -5.89 -15.57
CA SER A 128 -17.11 -7.22 -16.10
C SER A 128 -18.13 -8.23 -15.58
N SER A 129 -18.44 -9.22 -16.40
CA SER A 129 -19.20 -10.39 -15.98
C SER A 129 -18.36 -11.45 -15.30
N GLN A 130 -17.02 -11.30 -15.33
CA GLN A 130 -16.07 -12.22 -14.70
C GLN A 130 -15.92 -11.90 -13.22
N SER A 131 -15.68 -12.92 -12.38
CA SER A 131 -15.20 -12.68 -11.01
C SER A 131 -13.77 -12.12 -11.04
N SER A 132 -13.36 -11.39 -9.98
CA SER A 132 -12.00 -10.85 -9.92
C SER A 132 -10.93 -11.96 -9.94
N TRP A 133 -11.24 -13.15 -9.39
CA TRP A 133 -10.36 -14.31 -9.47
C TRP A 133 -10.16 -14.79 -10.91
N ASN A 134 -11.26 -14.97 -11.66
CA ASN A 134 -11.19 -15.41 -13.06
C ASN A 134 -10.45 -14.37 -13.92
N LEU A 135 -10.77 -13.09 -13.74
CA LEU A 135 -10.09 -11.99 -14.40
C LEU A 135 -8.58 -12.03 -14.13
N THR A 136 -8.19 -12.09 -12.85
CA THR A 136 -6.77 -12.12 -12.46
C THR A 136 -6.07 -13.36 -13.00
N LYS A 137 -6.70 -14.53 -12.95
CA LYS A 137 -6.14 -15.76 -13.50
C LYS A 137 -5.83 -15.62 -15.00
N ARG A 138 -6.79 -15.12 -15.78
CA ARG A 138 -6.60 -14.90 -17.22
C ARG A 138 -5.52 -13.86 -17.51
N LEU A 139 -5.47 -12.76 -16.75
CA LEU A 139 -4.41 -11.75 -16.87
C LEU A 139 -3.02 -12.36 -16.66
N ILE A 140 -2.87 -13.28 -15.71
CA ILE A 140 -1.59 -13.97 -15.45
C ILE A 140 -1.25 -14.93 -16.60
N GLU A 141 -2.18 -15.79 -16.98
CA GLU A 141 -1.95 -16.89 -17.92
C GLU A 141 -1.75 -16.39 -19.34
N GLU A 142 -2.59 -15.46 -19.79
CA GLU A 142 -2.66 -14.99 -21.17
C GLU A 142 -1.78 -13.74 -21.42
N TYR A 143 -1.74 -12.80 -20.46
CA TYR A 143 -1.09 -11.49 -20.62
C TYR A 143 0.17 -11.28 -19.77
N ARG A 144 0.50 -12.23 -18.88
CA ARG A 144 1.68 -12.16 -18.00
C ARG A 144 1.67 -10.91 -17.10
N VAL A 145 0.51 -10.56 -16.57
CA VAL A 145 0.30 -9.45 -15.64
C VAL A 145 -0.35 -9.95 -14.36
N ILE A 146 0.20 -9.55 -13.23
CA ILE A 146 -0.33 -9.89 -11.91
C ILE A 146 -0.96 -8.64 -11.30
N VAL A 147 -2.22 -8.78 -10.90
CA VAL A 147 -2.94 -7.86 -10.01
C VAL A 147 -3.50 -8.66 -8.84
N LEU A 148 -3.95 -8.03 -7.78
CA LEU A 148 -4.59 -8.74 -6.67
C LEU A 148 -6.11 -8.63 -6.81
N PRO A 149 -6.84 -9.75 -6.85
CA PRO A 149 -8.29 -9.74 -7.03
C PRO A 149 -9.01 -9.13 -5.82
N GLY A 150 -10.13 -8.47 -6.10
CA GLY A 150 -10.91 -7.75 -5.07
C GLY A 150 -11.47 -8.63 -3.97
N GLU A 151 -11.78 -9.90 -4.28
CA GLU A 151 -12.26 -10.86 -3.26
C GLU A 151 -11.26 -11.09 -2.12
N MET A 152 -9.95 -10.86 -2.34
CA MET A 152 -8.95 -10.88 -1.25
C MET A 152 -9.14 -9.75 -0.24
N PHE A 153 -9.99 -8.77 -0.54
CA PHE A 153 -10.31 -7.61 0.28
C PHE A 153 -11.79 -7.56 0.64
N ASP A 154 -12.48 -8.69 0.58
CA ASP A 154 -13.93 -8.84 0.85
C ASP A 154 -14.82 -7.98 -0.06
N VAL A 155 -14.35 -7.68 -1.28
CA VAL A 155 -15.12 -6.92 -2.27
C VAL A 155 -15.85 -7.88 -3.20
N GLY A 156 -17.18 -7.84 -3.17
CA GLY A 156 -18.06 -8.79 -3.88
C GLY A 156 -18.38 -8.44 -5.33
N HIS A 157 -17.72 -7.43 -5.91
CA HIS A 157 -17.87 -7.07 -7.32
C HIS A 157 -16.52 -7.11 -8.04
N PRO A 158 -16.52 -7.23 -9.39
CA PRO A 158 -15.27 -7.30 -10.14
C PRO A 158 -14.37 -6.11 -9.87
N SER A 159 -13.17 -6.39 -9.33
CA SER A 159 -12.22 -5.37 -8.90
C SER A 159 -10.81 -5.95 -8.72
N PHE A 160 -9.82 -5.09 -8.69
CA PHE A 160 -8.45 -5.52 -8.41
C PHE A 160 -7.62 -4.39 -7.78
N ARG A 161 -6.56 -4.77 -7.07
CA ARG A 161 -5.54 -3.85 -6.61
C ARG A 161 -4.32 -3.91 -7.52
N LEU A 162 -3.94 -2.76 -8.08
CA LEU A 162 -2.72 -2.57 -8.87
C LEU A 162 -1.69 -1.79 -8.04
N SER A 163 -0.50 -2.33 -7.84
CA SER A 163 0.63 -1.62 -7.24
C SER A 163 1.56 -1.06 -8.32
N TYR A 164 2.03 0.17 -8.13
CA TYR A 164 2.99 0.86 -9.01
C TYR A 164 4.28 1.28 -8.28
N GLY A 165 4.42 0.90 -7.01
CA GLY A 165 5.40 1.48 -6.08
C GLY A 165 6.87 1.21 -6.38
N ASN A 166 7.22 0.04 -6.92
CA ASN A 166 8.61 -0.37 -7.12
C ASN A 166 8.89 -0.78 -8.57
N LEU A 167 8.40 0.03 -9.51
CA LEU A 167 8.56 -0.26 -10.93
C LEU A 167 9.32 0.86 -11.62
N SER A 168 10.31 0.49 -12.44
CA SER A 168 10.86 1.43 -13.40
C SER A 168 9.80 1.78 -14.46
N GLU A 169 9.90 2.96 -15.04
CA GLU A 169 8.96 3.45 -16.05
C GLU A 169 8.71 2.43 -17.17
N ASN A 170 9.78 1.86 -17.73
CA ASN A 170 9.68 0.88 -18.81
C ASN A 170 8.91 -0.39 -18.40
N ILE A 171 9.12 -0.89 -17.17
CA ILE A 171 8.40 -2.07 -16.67
C ILE A 171 6.94 -1.71 -16.43
N LEU A 172 6.65 -0.55 -15.86
CA LEU A 172 5.29 -0.07 -15.64
C LEU A 172 4.53 0.06 -16.96
N GLN A 173 5.11 0.72 -17.96
CA GLN A 173 4.50 0.90 -19.28
C GLN A 173 4.19 -0.45 -19.96
N LYS A 174 5.15 -1.37 -19.96
CA LYS A 174 4.94 -2.72 -20.51
C LYS A 174 3.83 -3.48 -19.77
N GLY A 175 3.82 -3.41 -18.44
CA GLY A 175 2.80 -4.05 -17.61
C GLY A 175 1.41 -3.47 -17.86
N LEU A 176 1.29 -2.14 -17.92
CA LEU A 176 0.02 -1.45 -18.19
C LEU A 176 -0.50 -1.73 -19.61
N ASN A 177 0.35 -1.75 -20.62
CA ASN A 177 -0.08 -2.07 -21.98
C ASN A 177 -0.70 -3.47 -22.04
N ARG A 178 -0.06 -4.46 -21.43
CA ARG A 178 -0.58 -5.84 -21.34
C ARG A 178 -1.87 -5.90 -20.51
N LEU A 179 -1.94 -5.16 -19.42
CA LEU A 179 -3.15 -5.07 -18.59
C LEU A 179 -4.31 -4.52 -19.39
N VAL A 180 -4.11 -3.40 -20.10
CA VAL A 180 -5.14 -2.76 -20.93
C VAL A 180 -5.61 -3.68 -22.05
N GLU A 181 -4.68 -4.36 -22.74
CA GLU A 181 -4.98 -5.35 -23.77
C GLU A 181 -5.85 -6.47 -23.18
N GLY A 182 -5.40 -7.08 -22.09
CA GLY A 182 -6.14 -8.15 -21.42
C GLY A 182 -7.52 -7.73 -20.94
N LEU A 183 -7.65 -6.54 -20.36
CA LEU A 183 -8.95 -6.04 -19.89
C LEU A 183 -9.93 -5.85 -21.05
N LYS A 184 -9.48 -5.33 -22.18
CA LYS A 184 -10.32 -5.13 -23.39
C LYS A 184 -10.81 -6.43 -24.01
N GLU A 185 -10.04 -7.51 -23.87
CA GLU A 185 -10.42 -8.82 -24.44
C GLU A 185 -11.19 -9.71 -23.46
N ILE A 186 -11.02 -9.49 -22.16
CA ILE A 186 -11.66 -10.31 -21.14
C ILE A 186 -13.02 -9.74 -20.71
N CYS A 187 -13.15 -8.42 -20.65
CA CYS A 187 -14.35 -7.72 -20.20
C CYS A 187 -15.20 -7.25 -21.35
#